data_d4ab56a0c9534677e00c54ac4aff116b
#
_entry.id   d4ab56a0c9534677e00c54ac4aff116b
#
_cell.length_a   1.000
_cell.length_b   1.000
_cell.length_c   1.000
_cell.angle_alpha   90.00
_cell.angle_beta   90.00
_cell.angle_gamma   90.00
#
_symmetry.space_group_name_H-M   'P 1'
#
loop_
_entity.id
_entity.type
_entity.pdbx_description
1 polymer ?
#
loop_
_entity_poly.entity_id
_entity_poly.type
_entity_poly.pdbx_seq_one_letter_code
_entity_poly.pdbx_strand_id
1 'polypeptide(L)'
;MKSIHDILKLGDLRLYEVCEPVLKSDLPMVPEWTQQLHEAMEDIRRVYGFGRGIAAPQLGIMKRMFYLNLDRPYIILNPELKGLSEELFELWDDCMSFPNLLVKVKRHQSLTLEYWDENWEKQSWTVDGAISELIQH
;
A
#
# COMPACT_ATOMS: atom_id res chain seq x y z
N MET A 1 -4.68 19.56 2.88
CA MET A 1 -3.84 18.45 3.43
C MET A 1 -4.69 17.24 3.70
N LYS A 2 -4.27 16.05 3.25
CA LYS A 2 -4.99 14.82 3.53
C LYS A 2 -4.75 14.38 4.97
N SER A 3 -5.78 13.79 5.57
CA SER A 3 -5.76 13.37 6.97
C SER A 3 -6.38 11.99 7.13
N ILE A 4 -6.38 11.48 8.37
CA ILE A 4 -7.05 10.25 8.78
C ILE A 4 -8.52 10.23 8.34
N HIS A 5 -9.20 11.38 8.29
CA HIS A 5 -10.61 11.47 7.91
C HIS A 5 -10.87 11.24 6.43
N ASP A 6 -9.84 11.36 5.58
CA ASP A 6 -9.93 11.13 4.14
C ASP A 6 -9.76 9.64 3.77
N ILE A 7 -9.27 8.82 4.70
CA ILE A 7 -9.06 7.39 4.47
C ILE A 7 -10.41 6.67 4.46
N LEU A 8 -10.67 5.91 3.39
CA LEU A 8 -11.89 5.13 3.25
C LEU A 8 -11.94 4.03 4.31
N LYS A 9 -13.07 3.89 4.96
CA LYS A 9 -13.27 2.92 6.03
C LYS A 9 -13.92 1.65 5.54
N LEU A 10 -13.75 0.57 6.29
CA LEU A 10 -14.42 -0.70 6.06
C LEU A 10 -15.93 -0.46 5.84
N GLY A 11 -16.46 -1.02 4.75
CA GLY A 11 -17.85 -0.82 4.34
C GLY A 11 -18.04 0.20 3.22
N ASP A 12 -17.05 1.04 2.93
CA ASP A 12 -17.13 1.95 1.79
C ASP A 12 -17.06 1.13 0.49
N LEU A 13 -18.03 1.31 -0.40
CA LEU A 13 -18.16 0.53 -1.63
C LEU A 13 -16.97 0.71 -2.58
N ARG A 14 -16.28 1.86 -2.52
CA ARG A 14 -15.10 2.11 -3.36
C ARG A 14 -13.95 1.15 -3.07
N LEU A 15 -13.88 0.58 -1.87
CA LEU A 15 -12.84 -0.41 -1.51
C LEU A 15 -13.04 -1.75 -2.23
N TYR A 16 -14.21 -1.99 -2.83
CA TYR A 16 -14.50 -3.21 -3.60
C TYR A 16 -14.27 -3.04 -5.10
N GLU A 17 -13.96 -1.84 -5.56
CA GLU A 17 -13.74 -1.58 -6.97
C GLU A 17 -12.35 -2.05 -7.41
N VAL A 18 -12.26 -2.56 -8.65
CA VAL A 18 -10.98 -2.91 -9.28
C VAL A 18 -10.30 -1.63 -9.76
N CYS A 19 -9.07 -1.42 -9.33
CA CYS A 19 -8.31 -0.22 -9.73
C CYS A 19 -7.83 -0.31 -11.17
N GLU A 20 -7.79 0.85 -11.82
CA GLU A 20 -7.17 0.99 -13.14
C GLU A 20 -5.65 1.01 -13.02
N PRO A 21 -4.91 0.50 -14.02
CA PRO A 21 -3.46 0.63 -14.02
C PRO A 21 -3.05 2.10 -14.13
N VAL A 22 -1.89 2.42 -13.56
CA VAL A 22 -1.24 3.71 -13.78
C VAL A 22 -0.64 3.69 -15.18
N LEU A 23 -0.95 4.70 -15.98
CA LEU A 23 -0.41 4.84 -17.34
C LEU A 23 0.78 5.81 -17.32
N LYS A 24 1.64 5.72 -18.34
CA LYS A 24 2.75 6.67 -18.47
C LYS A 24 2.25 8.11 -18.52
N SER A 25 1.09 8.34 -19.12
CA SER A 25 0.44 9.66 -19.16
C SER A 25 -0.03 10.15 -17.79
N ASP A 26 -0.13 9.27 -16.79
CA ASP A 26 -0.49 9.63 -15.41
C ASP A 26 0.71 10.12 -14.60
N LEU A 27 1.94 9.96 -15.07
CA LEU A 27 3.15 10.31 -14.32
C LEU A 27 3.15 11.75 -13.77
N PRO A 28 2.64 12.77 -14.48
CA PRO A 28 2.55 14.12 -13.90
C PRO A 28 1.71 14.22 -12.63
N MET A 29 0.76 13.29 -12.44
CA MET A 29 -0.10 13.23 -11.24
C MET A 29 0.51 12.46 -10.09
N VAL A 30 1.51 11.62 -10.34
CA VAL A 30 2.10 10.75 -9.32
C VAL A 30 2.67 11.52 -8.13
N PRO A 31 3.40 12.64 -8.30
CA PRO A 31 3.88 13.41 -7.15
C PRO A 31 2.75 13.91 -6.24
N GLU A 32 1.64 14.37 -6.83
CA GLU A 32 0.48 14.82 -6.05
C GLU A 32 -0.18 13.66 -5.29
N TRP A 33 -0.41 12.53 -5.96
CA TRP A 33 -0.95 11.33 -5.31
C TRP A 33 -0.04 10.86 -4.18
N THR A 34 1.28 10.82 -4.42
CA THR A 34 2.27 10.44 -3.40
C THR A 34 2.21 11.35 -2.20
N GLN A 35 2.10 12.67 -2.41
CA GLN A 35 2.01 13.62 -1.31
C GLN A 35 0.75 13.40 -0.48
N GLN A 36 -0.39 13.15 -1.13
CA GLN A 36 -1.64 12.86 -0.43
C GLN A 36 -1.56 11.57 0.39
N LEU A 37 -0.97 10.52 -0.17
CA LEU A 37 -0.77 9.25 0.54
C LEU A 37 0.16 9.43 1.74
N HIS A 38 1.24 10.16 1.56
CA HIS A 38 2.19 10.44 2.64
C HIS A 38 1.52 11.21 3.79
N GLU A 39 0.78 12.25 3.49
CA GLU A 39 0.09 13.06 4.49
C GLU A 39 -0.91 12.23 5.31
N ALA A 40 -1.73 11.41 4.65
CA ALA A 40 -2.70 10.55 5.32
C ALA A 40 -2.00 9.50 6.21
N MET A 41 -0.92 8.90 5.71
CA MET A 41 -0.17 7.90 6.45
C MET A 41 0.51 8.51 7.69
N GLU A 42 1.10 9.68 7.56
CA GLU A 42 1.74 10.38 8.69
C GLU A 42 0.70 10.80 9.74
N ASP A 43 -0.50 11.18 9.34
CA ASP A 43 -1.58 11.50 10.27
C ASP A 43 -2.01 10.26 11.07
N ILE A 44 -2.11 9.10 10.43
CA ILE A 44 -2.39 7.82 11.10
C ILE A 44 -1.29 7.50 12.12
N ARG A 45 -0.03 7.65 11.74
CA ARG A 45 1.10 7.40 12.65
C ARG A 45 1.06 8.30 13.86
N ARG A 46 0.72 9.55 13.66
CA ARG A 46 0.61 10.53 14.75
C ARG A 46 -0.50 10.17 15.74
N VAL A 47 -1.65 9.68 15.23
CA VAL A 47 -2.83 9.40 16.05
C VAL A 47 -2.79 8.00 16.66
N TYR A 48 -2.41 6.98 15.89
CA TYR A 48 -2.49 5.57 16.31
C TYR A 48 -1.14 4.90 16.53
N GLY A 49 -0.04 5.51 16.12
CA GLY A 49 1.30 4.97 16.30
C GLY A 49 1.68 3.85 15.33
N PHE A 50 0.89 3.60 14.29
CA PHE A 50 1.21 2.61 13.26
C PHE A 50 1.02 3.19 11.86
N GLY A 51 1.55 2.51 10.86
CA GLY A 51 1.39 2.86 9.46
C GLY A 51 2.73 3.04 8.76
N ARG A 52 3.09 2.08 7.90
CA ARG A 52 4.30 2.14 7.06
C ARG A 52 3.95 2.12 5.58
N GLY A 53 2.69 1.90 5.24
CA GLY A 53 2.23 1.83 3.87
C GLY A 53 0.76 2.17 3.74
N ILE A 54 0.40 2.68 2.56
CA ILE A 54 -0.97 3.02 2.22
C ILE A 54 -1.18 2.84 0.71
N ALA A 55 -2.30 2.24 0.32
CA ALA A 55 -2.68 2.07 -1.07
C ALA A 55 -3.54 3.24 -1.55
N ALA A 56 -3.37 3.63 -2.81
CA ALA A 56 -4.11 4.75 -3.39
C ALA A 56 -5.64 4.62 -3.25
N PRO A 57 -6.26 3.45 -3.48
CA PRO A 57 -7.71 3.33 -3.32
C PRO A 57 -8.20 3.62 -1.90
N GLN A 58 -7.35 3.53 -0.88
CA GLN A 58 -7.74 3.91 0.48
C GLN A 58 -8.02 5.40 0.64
N LEU A 59 -7.57 6.23 -0.30
CA LEU A 59 -7.92 7.66 -0.39
C LEU A 59 -8.89 7.96 -1.54
N GLY A 60 -9.49 6.93 -2.14
CA GLY A 60 -10.39 7.12 -3.28
C GLY A 60 -9.68 7.37 -4.60
N ILE A 61 -8.37 7.22 -4.65
CA ILE A 61 -7.59 7.29 -5.89
C ILE A 61 -7.58 5.89 -6.50
N MET A 62 -8.45 5.65 -7.48
CA MET A 62 -8.71 4.31 -8.01
C MET A 62 -7.67 3.90 -9.05
N LYS A 63 -6.40 3.94 -8.65
CA LYS A 63 -5.24 3.54 -9.45
C LYS A 63 -4.43 2.47 -8.74
N ARG A 64 -3.80 1.59 -9.52
CA ARG A 64 -2.94 0.52 -8.99
C ARG A 64 -1.61 1.11 -8.53
N MET A 65 -1.63 1.66 -7.33
CA MET A 65 -0.48 2.32 -6.72
C MET A 65 -0.54 2.15 -5.22
N PHE A 66 0.62 1.94 -4.58
CA PHE A 66 0.75 2.11 -3.15
C PHE A 66 2.07 2.77 -2.80
N TYR A 67 2.15 3.27 -1.58
CA TYR A 67 3.27 4.03 -1.05
C TYR A 67 3.75 3.37 0.24
N LEU A 68 5.06 3.14 0.34
CA LEU A 68 5.70 2.62 1.54
C LEU A 68 6.69 3.65 2.07
N ASN A 69 6.75 3.80 3.38
CA ASN A 69 7.78 4.62 4.03
C ASN A 69 8.52 3.72 5.03
N LEU A 70 9.62 3.15 4.59
CA LEU A 70 10.49 2.25 5.36
C LEU A 70 11.78 2.99 5.73
N ASP A 71 12.92 2.54 5.21
CA ASP A 71 14.19 3.24 5.29
C ASP A 71 14.21 4.50 4.41
N ARG A 72 13.39 4.51 3.38
CA ARG A 72 13.12 5.63 2.48
C ARG A 72 11.71 5.50 1.90
N PRO A 73 11.19 6.54 1.24
CA PRO A 73 9.93 6.40 0.50
C PRO A 73 10.08 5.47 -0.71
N TYR A 74 9.08 4.60 -0.90
CA TYR A 74 8.97 3.74 -2.09
C TYR A 74 7.62 4.01 -2.75
N ILE A 75 7.66 4.36 -4.04
CA ILE A 75 6.48 4.62 -4.86
C ILE A 75 6.31 3.42 -5.78
N ILE A 76 5.21 2.68 -5.59
CA ILE A 76 4.96 1.40 -6.25
C ILE A 76 3.80 1.56 -7.21
N LEU A 77 4.08 1.49 -8.51
CA LEU A 77 3.08 1.62 -9.56
C LEU A 77 2.89 0.27 -10.25
N ASN A 78 1.64 -0.11 -10.49
CA ASN A 78 1.27 -1.35 -11.16
C ASN A 78 1.95 -2.60 -10.57
N PRO A 79 1.80 -2.83 -9.26
CA PRO A 79 2.49 -3.95 -8.61
C PRO A 79 1.96 -5.30 -9.05
N GLU A 80 2.88 -6.27 -9.14
CA GLU A 80 2.55 -7.67 -9.33
C GLU A 80 3.34 -8.51 -8.33
N LEU A 81 2.66 -9.45 -7.68
CA LEU A 81 3.28 -10.37 -6.74
C LEU A 81 3.65 -11.66 -7.47
N LYS A 82 4.93 -12.03 -7.42
CA LYS A 82 5.46 -13.24 -8.04
C LYS A 82 6.27 -14.04 -7.06
N GLY A 83 6.50 -15.32 -7.37
CA GLY A 83 7.33 -16.17 -6.55
C GLY A 83 6.89 -16.27 -5.10
N LEU A 84 5.56 -16.28 -4.85
CA LEU A 84 5.01 -16.43 -3.51
C LEU A 84 5.46 -17.77 -2.92
N SER A 85 6.05 -17.73 -1.72
CA SER A 85 6.48 -18.95 -1.05
C SER A 85 5.29 -19.84 -0.69
N GLU A 86 5.50 -21.15 -0.64
CA GLU A 86 4.49 -22.08 -0.11
C GLU A 86 4.35 -21.92 1.39
N GLU A 87 5.42 -21.51 2.08
CA GLU A 87 5.41 -21.25 3.51
C GLU A 87 4.55 -20.01 3.81
N LEU A 88 3.65 -20.18 4.77
CA LEU A 88 2.78 -19.13 5.27
C LEU A 88 3.08 -18.90 6.75
N PHE A 89 2.80 -17.69 7.22
CA PHE A 89 2.81 -17.39 8.64
C PHE A 89 1.53 -16.64 9.02
N GLU A 90 1.12 -16.82 10.27
CA GLU A 90 -0.06 -16.14 10.82
C GLU A 90 0.37 -14.96 11.69
N LEU A 91 -0.39 -13.88 11.63
CA LEU A 91 -0.17 -12.72 12.48
C LEU A 91 -1.48 -11.98 12.68
N TRP A 92 -1.50 -11.16 13.73
CA TRP A 92 -2.56 -10.16 13.92
C TRP A 92 -2.15 -8.91 13.15
N ASP A 93 -3.06 -8.44 12.32
CA ASP A 93 -2.80 -7.31 11.42
C ASP A 93 -3.80 -6.20 11.65
N ASP A 94 -3.33 -4.97 11.46
CA ASP A 94 -4.13 -3.77 11.53
C ASP A 94 -4.16 -3.07 10.16
N CYS A 95 -5.09 -2.15 9.98
CA CYS A 95 -5.21 -1.39 8.75
C CYS A 95 -5.79 -0.01 9.03
N MET A 96 -5.33 0.97 8.26
CA MET A 96 -5.82 2.34 8.35
C MET A 96 -7.32 2.46 8.04
N SER A 97 -7.87 1.55 7.24
CA SER A 97 -9.30 1.53 6.90
C SER A 97 -10.18 0.96 8.02
N PHE A 98 -9.58 0.28 9.02
CA PHE A 98 -10.29 -0.18 10.22
C PHE A 98 -9.36 -0.08 11.44
N PRO A 99 -9.04 1.14 11.88
CA PRO A 99 -7.92 1.40 12.81
C PRO A 99 -8.10 0.83 14.22
N ASN A 100 -9.30 0.45 14.61
CA ASN A 100 -9.58 -0.12 15.94
C ASN A 100 -9.81 -1.63 15.90
N LEU A 101 -9.46 -2.29 14.79
CA LEU A 101 -9.69 -3.71 14.58
C LEU A 101 -8.38 -4.42 14.26
N LEU A 102 -8.12 -5.53 14.98
CA LEU A 102 -7.05 -6.47 14.65
C LEU A 102 -7.66 -7.72 14.05
N VAL A 103 -7.11 -8.16 12.93
CA VAL A 103 -7.58 -9.35 12.21
C VAL A 103 -6.43 -10.33 12.09
N LYS A 104 -6.68 -11.61 12.40
CA LYS A 104 -5.70 -12.67 12.21
C LYS A 104 -5.69 -13.06 10.74
N VAL A 105 -4.52 -12.97 10.11
CA VAL A 105 -4.34 -13.24 8.69
C VAL A 105 -3.18 -14.20 8.46
N LYS A 106 -3.22 -14.89 7.29
CA LYS A 106 -2.11 -15.69 6.80
C LYS A 106 -1.47 -14.97 5.64
N ARG A 107 -0.14 -14.89 5.65
CA ARG A 107 0.65 -14.24 4.60
C ARG A 107 1.76 -15.17 4.12
N HIS A 108 2.14 -15.05 2.87
CA HIS A 108 3.30 -15.77 2.33
C HIS A 108 4.58 -15.24 2.98
N GLN A 109 5.49 -16.16 3.36
CA GLN A 109 6.74 -15.82 4.04
C GLN A 109 7.65 -14.96 3.18
N SER A 110 7.69 -15.23 1.88
CA SER A 110 8.50 -14.46 0.92
C SER A 110 7.78 -14.30 -0.41
N LEU A 111 8.17 -13.28 -1.16
CA LEU A 111 7.66 -13.00 -2.50
C LEU A 111 8.63 -12.11 -3.26
N THR A 112 8.41 -12.01 -4.57
CA THR A 112 9.05 -11.01 -5.42
C THR A 112 7.99 -10.01 -5.86
N LEU A 113 8.23 -8.74 -5.60
CA LEU A 113 7.40 -7.64 -6.06
C LEU A 113 8.00 -7.07 -7.35
N GLU A 114 7.24 -7.10 -8.44
CA GLU A 114 7.60 -6.39 -9.66
C GLU A 114 6.72 -5.17 -9.78
N TYR A 115 7.30 -4.02 -10.10
CA TYR A 115 6.57 -2.76 -10.18
C TYR A 115 7.31 -1.74 -11.04
N TRP A 116 6.62 -0.65 -11.37
CA TRP A 116 7.22 0.53 -11.98
C TRP A 116 7.39 1.60 -10.92
N ASP A 117 8.53 2.27 -10.91
CA ASP A 117 8.79 3.36 -9.98
C ASP A 117 8.34 4.72 -10.54
N GLU A 118 8.59 5.80 -9.79
CA GLU A 118 8.20 7.17 -10.17
C GLU A 118 8.91 7.68 -11.41
N ASN A 119 10.02 7.06 -11.80
CA ASN A 119 10.78 7.38 -13.01
C ASN A 119 10.34 6.54 -14.20
N TRP A 120 9.30 5.75 -14.05
CA TRP A 120 8.78 4.81 -15.04
C TRP A 120 9.81 3.75 -15.42
N GLU A 121 10.60 3.32 -14.44
CA GLU A 121 11.57 2.23 -14.57
C GLU A 121 11.03 0.99 -13.87
N LYS A 122 11.16 -0.17 -14.52
CA LYS A 122 10.70 -1.43 -13.94
C LYS A 122 11.69 -1.91 -12.88
N GLN A 123 11.15 -2.25 -11.72
CA GLN A 123 11.89 -2.74 -10.57
C GLN A 123 11.43 -4.13 -10.16
N SER A 124 12.33 -4.89 -9.56
CA SER A 124 12.03 -6.20 -8.97
C SER A 124 12.64 -6.26 -7.58
N TRP A 125 11.86 -6.65 -6.60
CA TRP A 125 12.28 -6.62 -5.19
C TRP A 125 11.83 -7.91 -4.51
N THR A 126 12.78 -8.74 -4.09
CA THR A 126 12.50 -9.98 -3.35
C THR A 126 12.58 -9.71 -1.86
N VAL A 127 11.52 -10.05 -1.15
CA VAL A 127 11.36 -9.73 0.27
C VAL A 127 10.86 -10.92 1.06
N ASP A 128 11.06 -10.88 2.38
CA ASP A 128 10.57 -11.90 3.29
C ASP A 128 10.05 -11.27 4.59
N GLY A 129 9.45 -12.11 5.44
CA GLY A 129 9.02 -11.72 6.80
C GLY A 129 8.09 -10.52 6.83
N ALA A 130 8.40 -9.55 7.67
CA ALA A 130 7.56 -8.38 7.92
C ALA A 130 7.32 -7.53 6.67
N ILE A 131 8.31 -7.40 5.79
CA ILE A 131 8.16 -6.63 4.55
C ILE A 131 7.26 -7.38 3.57
N SER A 132 7.40 -8.71 3.47
CA SER A 132 6.50 -9.55 2.67
C SER A 132 5.05 -9.38 3.14
N GLU A 133 4.81 -9.42 4.43
CA GLU A 133 3.48 -9.20 5.02
C GLU A 133 2.93 -7.81 4.67
N LEU A 134 3.73 -6.77 4.85
CA LEU A 134 3.33 -5.40 4.57
C LEU A 134 2.91 -5.22 3.10
N ILE A 135 3.66 -5.79 2.18
CA ILE A 135 3.37 -5.70 0.74
C ILE A 135 2.09 -6.45 0.39
N GLN A 136 1.85 -7.63 0.98
CA GLN A 136 0.64 -8.41 0.75
C GLN A 136 -0.60 -7.74 1.33
N HIS A 137 -0.41 -6.93 2.36
CA HIS A 137 -1.50 -6.22 3.02
C HIS A 137 -2.17 -5.24 2.06
#